data_71d8717015ea31379c61b6bf417db285
#
_entry.id   71d8717015ea31379c61b6bf417db285
#
_cell.length_a   1.000
_cell.length_b   1.000
_cell.length_c   1.000
_cell.angle_alpha   90.00
_cell.angle_beta   90.00
_cell.angle_gamma   90.00
#
_symmetry.space_group_name_H-M   'P 1'
#
loop_
_entity.id
_entity.type
_entity.pdbx_description
1 polymer ?
#
loop_
_entity_poly.entity_id
_entity_poly.type
_entity_poly.pdbx_seq_one_letter_code
_entity_poly.pdbx_strand_id
1 'polypeptide(L)'
;MTPDLAYFDPGDARRIAYRHRPPADPRRPTLVFLPGYASDMAGTKAVAVDAFAAALGCGCLRLDYSGTGLSGGEFADGTLARWLDEVVMGIDLLTQGPLVLVGSSMGGWLALHAALKRPNRVAAVVGIAAAPDFTDWGFSSEDKIKLLQDGQLVRPNPYREPGKPDPGVTYRGFWQSGEAMRLLSLPIAIDCPVRLLHGERDETVPVGVPLKLVAQLRSADVQLTLVKSGGHRLSEPREIDALLRLLAPLVETTA
;
A
#
# COMPACT_ATOMS: atom_id res chain seq x y z
N MET A 1 6.93 -15.41 -16.25
CA MET A 1 5.51 -15.87 -16.14
C MET A 1 4.92 -15.26 -14.87
N THR A 2 3.66 -14.83 -14.93
CA THR A 2 2.92 -14.37 -13.75
C THR A 2 2.67 -15.55 -12.81
N PRO A 3 2.86 -15.43 -11.49
CA PRO A 3 2.56 -16.50 -10.55
C PRO A 3 1.07 -16.89 -10.58
N ASP A 4 0.77 -18.15 -10.25
CA ASP A 4 -0.60 -18.63 -10.19
C ASP A 4 -1.39 -17.91 -9.10
N LEU A 5 -2.71 -17.83 -9.30
CA LEU A 5 -3.64 -17.32 -8.32
C LEU A 5 -3.85 -18.37 -7.23
N ALA A 6 -3.69 -17.95 -5.99
CA ALA A 6 -3.95 -18.78 -4.82
C ALA A 6 -4.72 -18.00 -3.75
N TYR A 7 -5.13 -18.68 -2.68
CA TYR A 7 -5.93 -18.09 -1.61
C TYR A 7 -5.46 -18.59 -0.25
N PHE A 8 -5.56 -17.73 0.77
CA PHE A 8 -5.49 -18.15 2.16
C PHE A 8 -6.76 -17.70 2.90
N ASP A 9 -7.07 -18.37 4.02
CA ASP A 9 -8.21 -18.05 4.88
C ASP A 9 -7.69 -17.33 6.14
N PRO A 10 -8.13 -16.10 6.43
CA PRO A 10 -7.77 -15.41 7.67
C PRO A 10 -8.52 -15.90 8.91
N GLY A 11 -9.30 -16.98 8.83
CA GLY A 11 -9.97 -17.63 9.98
C GLY A 11 -11.46 -17.32 10.13
N ASP A 12 -12.07 -16.64 9.16
CA ASP A 12 -13.50 -16.27 9.17
C ASP A 12 -14.23 -16.57 7.86
N ALA A 13 -13.77 -17.61 7.15
CA ALA A 13 -14.28 -18.10 5.88
C ALA A 13 -14.12 -17.11 4.69
N ARG A 14 -13.47 -15.97 4.86
CA ARG A 14 -13.08 -15.10 3.74
C ARG A 14 -11.88 -15.72 3.03
N ARG A 15 -11.84 -15.64 1.72
CA ARG A 15 -10.72 -16.11 0.93
C ARG A 15 -9.94 -14.90 0.45
N ILE A 16 -8.70 -14.76 0.89
CA ILE A 16 -7.80 -13.69 0.47
C ILE A 16 -6.98 -14.15 -0.73
N ALA A 17 -7.23 -13.53 -1.87
CA ALA A 17 -6.55 -13.83 -3.13
C ALA A 17 -5.13 -13.25 -3.13
N TYR A 18 -4.17 -14.03 -3.60
CA TYR A 18 -2.80 -13.59 -3.76
C TYR A 18 -2.10 -14.24 -4.95
N ARG A 19 -0.99 -13.61 -5.36
CA ARG A 19 0.01 -14.19 -6.26
C ARG A 19 1.36 -14.07 -5.58
N HIS A 20 2.04 -15.20 -5.47
CA HIS A 20 3.33 -15.25 -4.79
C HIS A 20 4.38 -15.95 -5.67
N ARG A 21 5.50 -15.29 -5.84
CA ARG A 21 6.75 -15.83 -6.37
C ARG A 21 7.76 -15.86 -5.23
N PRO A 22 8.25 -17.02 -4.81
CA PRO A 22 9.36 -17.08 -3.86
C PRO A 22 10.64 -16.53 -4.50
N PRO A 23 11.59 -16.03 -3.70
CA PRO A 23 12.89 -15.60 -4.23
C PRO A 23 13.70 -16.81 -4.70
N ALA A 24 14.56 -16.60 -5.70
CA ALA A 24 15.45 -17.65 -6.21
C ALA A 24 16.52 -18.09 -5.18
N ASP A 25 16.93 -17.16 -4.31
CA ASP A 25 17.81 -17.40 -3.15
C ASP A 25 17.08 -16.87 -1.90
N PRO A 26 16.95 -17.65 -0.81
CA PRO A 26 16.28 -17.23 0.43
C PRO A 26 16.85 -15.95 1.08
N ARG A 27 18.08 -15.57 0.76
CA ARG A 27 18.71 -14.32 1.22
C ARG A 27 18.19 -13.10 0.47
N ARG A 28 17.67 -13.29 -0.75
CA ARG A 28 17.07 -12.20 -1.53
C ARG A 28 15.73 -11.76 -0.93
N PRO A 29 15.41 -10.46 -0.98
CA PRO A 29 14.17 -9.96 -0.41
C PRO A 29 12.95 -10.42 -1.23
N THR A 30 11.81 -10.47 -0.54
CA THR A 30 10.49 -10.53 -1.19
C THR A 30 9.89 -9.12 -1.20
N LEU A 31 9.55 -8.63 -2.39
CA LEU A 31 8.80 -7.38 -2.56
C LEU A 31 7.32 -7.67 -2.29
N VAL A 32 6.72 -6.95 -1.34
CA VAL A 32 5.29 -7.08 -1.01
C VAL A 32 4.56 -5.85 -1.53
N PHE A 33 3.74 -6.03 -2.57
CA PHE A 33 2.98 -4.92 -3.15
C PHE A 33 1.61 -4.80 -2.50
N LEU A 34 1.31 -3.61 -1.98
CA LEU A 34 0.08 -3.25 -1.29
C LEU A 34 -0.71 -2.23 -2.12
N PRO A 35 -1.87 -2.61 -2.68
CA PRO A 35 -2.71 -1.74 -3.50
C PRO A 35 -3.28 -0.55 -2.73
N GLY A 36 -3.77 0.45 -3.47
CA GLY A 36 -4.53 1.57 -2.92
C GLY A 36 -5.97 1.20 -2.57
N TYR A 37 -6.70 2.17 -2.02
CA TYR A 37 -8.13 2.04 -1.70
C TYR A 37 -8.95 1.71 -2.95
N ALA A 38 -9.83 0.72 -2.86
CA ALA A 38 -10.65 0.21 -3.96
C ALA A 38 -9.85 -0.29 -5.19
N SER A 39 -8.57 -0.59 -5.02
CA SER A 39 -7.65 -1.11 -6.05
C SER A 39 -7.41 -2.61 -5.87
N ASP A 40 -6.66 -3.21 -6.81
CA ASP A 40 -6.36 -4.63 -6.80
C ASP A 40 -4.88 -4.93 -7.14
N MET A 41 -4.48 -6.19 -6.96
CA MET A 41 -3.12 -6.71 -7.18
C MET A 41 -2.73 -6.84 -8.66
N ALA A 42 -3.64 -6.58 -9.60
CA ALA A 42 -3.40 -6.66 -11.05
C ALA A 42 -3.12 -5.29 -11.68
N GLY A 43 -3.10 -4.21 -10.89
CA GLY A 43 -2.81 -2.87 -11.37
C GLY A 43 -1.40 -2.73 -11.97
N THR A 44 -1.21 -1.73 -12.85
CA THR A 44 0.03 -1.49 -13.61
C THR A 44 1.28 -1.50 -12.75
N LYS A 45 1.26 -0.80 -11.60
CA LYS A 45 2.40 -0.76 -10.67
C LYS A 45 2.70 -2.12 -10.04
N ALA A 46 1.67 -2.86 -9.64
CA ALA A 46 1.81 -4.18 -9.05
C ALA A 46 2.46 -5.17 -10.01
N VAL A 47 2.03 -5.16 -11.27
CA VAL A 47 2.58 -6.02 -12.33
C VAL A 47 4.03 -5.63 -12.67
N ALA A 48 4.32 -4.31 -12.73
CA ALA A 48 5.68 -3.84 -13.00
C ALA A 48 6.65 -4.24 -11.87
N VAL A 49 6.25 -4.14 -10.60
CA VAL A 49 7.06 -4.59 -9.45
C VAL A 49 7.29 -6.09 -9.47
N ASP A 50 6.29 -6.91 -9.83
CA ASP A 50 6.47 -8.37 -9.98
C ASP A 50 7.46 -8.72 -11.11
N ALA A 51 7.33 -8.06 -12.26
CA ALA A 51 8.26 -8.28 -13.37
C ALA A 51 9.70 -7.88 -13.01
N PHE A 52 9.87 -6.76 -12.31
CA PHE A 52 11.15 -6.29 -11.81
C PHE A 52 11.76 -7.29 -10.80
N ALA A 53 10.97 -7.74 -9.81
CA ALA A 53 11.43 -8.74 -8.85
C ALA A 53 11.87 -10.03 -9.53
N ALA A 54 11.09 -10.51 -10.51
CA ALA A 54 11.42 -11.70 -11.29
C ALA A 54 12.74 -11.58 -12.04
N ALA A 55 13.00 -10.42 -12.66
CA ALA A 55 14.24 -10.16 -13.41
C ALA A 55 15.48 -10.18 -12.53
N LEU A 56 15.34 -9.83 -11.24
CA LEU A 56 16.44 -9.79 -10.27
C LEU A 56 16.51 -11.03 -9.37
N GLY A 57 15.66 -12.06 -9.59
CA GLY A 57 15.62 -13.24 -8.74
C GLY A 57 15.08 -12.99 -7.32
N CYS A 58 14.42 -11.86 -7.11
CA CYS A 58 13.73 -11.52 -5.86
C CYS A 58 12.35 -12.20 -5.80
N GLY A 59 11.84 -12.38 -4.58
CA GLY A 59 10.45 -12.77 -4.37
C GLY A 59 9.49 -11.62 -4.66
N CYS A 60 8.22 -11.95 -4.92
CA CYS A 60 7.15 -10.97 -5.00
C CYS A 60 5.85 -11.55 -4.45
N LEU A 61 5.23 -10.84 -3.52
CA LEU A 61 3.88 -11.13 -3.03
C LEU A 61 2.96 -9.97 -3.39
N ARG A 62 1.85 -10.27 -4.04
CA ARG A 62 0.75 -9.35 -4.31
C ARG A 62 -0.53 -9.96 -3.78
N LEU A 63 -1.35 -9.19 -3.09
CA LEU A 63 -2.63 -9.67 -2.55
C LEU A 63 -3.73 -8.63 -2.74
N ASP A 64 -4.96 -9.12 -2.80
CA ASP A 64 -6.17 -8.31 -2.74
C ASP A 64 -6.70 -8.34 -1.30
N TYR A 65 -7.07 -7.19 -0.77
CA TYR A 65 -7.73 -7.15 0.53
C TYR A 65 -9.15 -7.73 0.44
N SER A 66 -9.72 -8.17 1.57
CA SER A 66 -11.13 -8.58 1.60
C SER A 66 -12.04 -7.50 1.01
N GLY A 67 -12.98 -7.95 0.16
CA GLY A 67 -13.89 -7.06 -0.57
C GLY A 67 -13.28 -6.32 -1.76
N THR A 68 -12.02 -6.62 -2.16
CA THR A 68 -11.40 -6.05 -3.36
C THR A 68 -10.92 -7.15 -4.31
N GLY A 69 -10.76 -6.82 -5.58
CA GLY A 69 -10.17 -7.69 -6.60
C GLY A 69 -10.82 -9.07 -6.66
N LEU A 70 -10.02 -10.11 -6.41
CA LEU A 70 -10.44 -11.52 -6.43
C LEU A 70 -10.64 -12.10 -5.01
N SER A 71 -10.46 -11.30 -3.96
CA SER A 71 -10.73 -11.70 -2.59
C SER A 71 -12.22 -11.74 -2.28
N GLY A 72 -12.60 -12.64 -1.37
CA GLY A 72 -13.96 -12.70 -0.84
C GLY A 72 -14.27 -11.58 0.15
N GLY A 73 -15.52 -11.50 0.55
CA GLY A 73 -16.03 -10.47 1.47
C GLY A 73 -16.62 -9.26 0.76
N GLU A 74 -17.22 -8.37 1.55
CA GLU A 74 -17.82 -7.14 1.05
C GLU A 74 -16.89 -5.95 1.30
N PHE A 75 -16.73 -5.07 0.31
CA PHE A 75 -15.90 -3.87 0.44
C PHE A 75 -16.40 -2.94 1.56
N ALA A 76 -17.71 -2.92 1.80
CA ALA A 76 -18.33 -2.15 2.87
C ALA A 76 -17.87 -2.57 4.29
N ASP A 77 -17.46 -3.83 4.45
CA ASP A 77 -16.95 -4.37 5.71
C ASP A 77 -15.44 -4.14 5.89
N GLY A 78 -14.78 -3.61 4.86
CA GLY A 78 -13.35 -3.31 4.87
C GLY A 78 -12.99 -2.24 5.89
N THR A 79 -11.96 -2.49 6.69
CA THR A 79 -11.37 -1.49 7.59
C THR A 79 -9.86 -1.50 7.44
N LEU A 80 -9.20 -0.39 7.78
CA LEU A 80 -7.74 -0.32 7.69
C LEU A 80 -7.07 -1.38 8.59
N ALA A 81 -7.61 -1.60 9.79
CA ALA A 81 -7.11 -2.61 10.73
C ALA A 81 -7.26 -4.03 10.16
N ARG A 82 -8.43 -4.36 9.61
CA ARG A 82 -8.69 -5.67 9.00
C ARG A 82 -7.72 -5.95 7.85
N TRP A 83 -7.58 -5.00 6.94
CA TRP A 83 -6.67 -5.14 5.80
C TRP A 83 -5.19 -5.21 6.22
N LEU A 84 -4.81 -4.50 7.29
CA LEU A 84 -3.48 -4.65 7.88
C LEU A 84 -3.26 -6.07 8.43
N ASP A 85 -4.23 -6.63 9.13
CA ASP A 85 -4.10 -7.98 9.68
C ASP A 85 -4.01 -9.04 8.56
N GLU A 86 -4.75 -8.87 7.47
CA GLU A 86 -4.66 -9.71 6.26
C GLU A 86 -3.26 -9.60 5.60
N VAL A 87 -2.71 -8.39 5.50
CA VAL A 87 -1.34 -8.17 4.99
C VAL A 87 -0.31 -8.86 5.86
N VAL A 88 -0.39 -8.67 7.17
CA VAL A 88 0.56 -9.27 8.14
C VAL A 88 0.48 -10.79 8.11
N MET A 89 -0.74 -11.35 8.07
CA MET A 89 -0.95 -12.79 7.94
C MET A 89 -0.36 -13.33 6.62
N GLY A 90 -0.62 -12.65 5.50
CA GLY A 90 -0.05 -13.03 4.20
C GLY A 90 1.48 -13.01 4.21
N ILE A 91 2.09 -12.00 4.81
CA ILE A 91 3.54 -11.92 5.01
C ILE A 91 4.05 -13.12 5.83
N ASP A 92 3.43 -13.39 6.96
CA ASP A 92 3.89 -14.43 7.90
C ASP A 92 3.71 -15.85 7.33
N LEU A 93 2.62 -16.10 6.61
CA LEU A 93 2.31 -17.43 6.05
C LEU A 93 3.09 -17.73 4.76
N LEU A 94 3.29 -16.70 3.91
CA LEU A 94 3.71 -16.94 2.53
C LEU A 94 5.17 -16.56 2.26
N THR A 95 5.80 -15.78 3.16
CA THR A 95 7.16 -15.27 2.91
C THR A 95 8.14 -15.62 4.01
N GLN A 96 9.40 -15.76 3.62
CA GLN A 96 10.54 -15.90 4.54
C GLN A 96 11.61 -14.87 4.17
N GLY A 97 12.57 -14.64 5.08
CA GLY A 97 13.67 -13.70 4.85
C GLY A 97 13.26 -12.22 4.84
N PRO A 98 14.10 -11.33 4.28
CA PRO A 98 13.89 -9.90 4.28
C PRO A 98 12.76 -9.47 3.34
N LEU A 99 12.09 -8.36 3.69
CA LEU A 99 10.97 -7.82 2.94
C LEU A 99 11.24 -6.38 2.48
N VAL A 100 10.83 -6.05 1.26
CA VAL A 100 10.69 -4.68 0.79
C VAL A 100 9.20 -4.41 0.60
N LEU A 101 8.61 -3.58 1.45
CA LEU A 101 7.20 -3.23 1.34
C LEU A 101 7.00 -2.11 0.34
N VAL A 102 6.13 -2.32 -0.65
CA VAL A 102 5.84 -1.34 -1.72
C VAL A 102 4.36 -1.02 -1.68
N GLY A 103 4.00 0.15 -1.16
CA GLY A 103 2.60 0.53 -0.99
C GLY A 103 2.20 1.74 -1.82
N SER A 104 1.06 1.63 -2.51
CA SER A 104 0.49 2.73 -3.30
C SER A 104 -0.69 3.38 -2.57
N SER A 105 -0.68 4.70 -2.40
CA SER A 105 -1.76 5.47 -1.76
C SER A 105 -2.06 4.91 -0.35
N MET A 106 -3.29 4.43 -0.08
CA MET A 106 -3.64 3.73 1.16
C MET A 106 -2.70 2.54 1.45
N GLY A 107 -2.28 1.80 0.41
CA GLY A 107 -1.29 0.72 0.58
C GLY A 107 0.04 1.19 1.15
N GLY A 108 0.43 2.46 0.92
CA GLY A 108 1.56 3.09 1.58
C GLY A 108 1.35 3.25 3.09
N TRP A 109 0.14 3.59 3.52
CA TRP A 109 -0.22 3.64 4.93
C TRP A 109 -0.16 2.24 5.58
N LEU A 110 -0.71 1.22 4.90
CA LEU A 110 -0.60 -0.16 5.35
C LEU A 110 0.86 -0.65 5.41
N ALA A 111 1.70 -0.26 4.44
CA ALA A 111 3.12 -0.60 4.44
C ALA A 111 3.86 -0.04 5.67
N LEU A 112 3.57 1.20 6.08
CA LEU A 112 4.12 1.79 7.30
C LEU A 112 3.68 1.00 8.54
N HIS A 113 2.41 0.65 8.67
CA HIS A 113 1.93 -0.17 9.79
C HIS A 113 2.50 -1.59 9.79
N ALA A 114 2.62 -2.22 8.62
CA ALA A 114 3.23 -3.54 8.50
C ALA A 114 4.71 -3.52 8.91
N ALA A 115 5.45 -2.46 8.54
CA ALA A 115 6.82 -2.26 8.97
C ALA A 115 6.94 -2.12 10.50
N LEU A 116 6.02 -1.38 11.13
CA LEU A 116 5.96 -1.27 12.59
C LEU A 116 5.63 -2.61 13.28
N LYS A 117 4.77 -3.44 12.66
CA LYS A 117 4.42 -4.77 13.19
C LYS A 117 5.52 -5.82 12.96
N ARG A 118 6.38 -5.65 11.96
CA ARG A 118 7.41 -6.62 11.56
C ARG A 118 8.80 -5.97 11.35
N PRO A 119 9.30 -5.19 12.34
CA PRO A 119 10.53 -4.39 12.18
C PRO A 119 11.76 -5.25 11.85
N ASN A 120 11.82 -6.49 12.35
CA ASN A 120 12.92 -7.40 12.11
C ASN A 120 12.87 -8.09 10.73
N ARG A 121 11.75 -7.98 10.01
CA ARG A 121 11.57 -8.57 8.69
C ARG A 121 11.66 -7.52 7.58
N VAL A 122 11.27 -6.29 7.86
CA VAL A 122 11.18 -5.23 6.85
C VAL A 122 12.52 -4.54 6.69
N ALA A 123 13.17 -4.81 5.55
CA ALA A 123 14.45 -4.23 5.19
C ALA A 123 14.32 -2.85 4.55
N ALA A 124 13.19 -2.54 3.90
CA ALA A 124 12.90 -1.21 3.35
C ALA A 124 11.40 -1.00 3.11
N VAL A 125 11.00 0.28 3.03
CA VAL A 125 9.63 0.69 2.67
C VAL A 125 9.67 1.64 1.47
N VAL A 126 8.79 1.40 0.50
CA VAL A 126 8.57 2.29 -0.66
C VAL A 126 7.12 2.74 -0.70
N GLY A 127 6.90 4.04 -0.58
CA GLY A 127 5.59 4.66 -0.68
C GLY A 127 5.39 5.35 -2.04
N ILE A 128 4.34 4.99 -2.77
CA ILE A 128 3.98 5.60 -4.06
C ILE A 128 2.73 6.43 -3.84
N ALA A 129 2.83 7.75 -3.90
CA ALA A 129 1.75 8.67 -3.54
C ALA A 129 1.09 8.25 -2.21
N ALA A 130 1.91 7.84 -1.22
CA ALA A 130 1.44 7.28 0.04
C ALA A 130 0.53 8.27 0.77
N ALA A 131 -0.59 7.76 1.28
CA ALA A 131 -1.66 8.55 1.88
C ALA A 131 -1.90 8.19 3.37
N PRO A 132 -0.87 8.23 4.26
CA PRO A 132 -1.12 8.01 5.67
C PRO A 132 -2.09 9.07 6.22
N ASP A 133 -2.96 8.66 7.14
CA ASP A 133 -3.92 9.50 7.83
C ASP A 133 -4.92 10.25 6.91
N PHE A 134 -5.18 9.73 5.69
CA PHE A 134 -6.09 10.44 4.80
C PHE A 134 -7.53 10.51 5.33
N THR A 135 -7.89 9.70 6.30
CA THR A 135 -9.18 9.80 7.02
C THR A 135 -9.28 11.08 7.86
N ASP A 136 -8.15 11.68 8.24
CA ASP A 136 -8.10 12.94 8.94
C ASP A 136 -8.09 14.14 7.98
N TRP A 137 -7.02 14.29 7.20
CA TRP A 137 -6.83 15.45 6.33
C TRP A 137 -7.66 15.43 5.03
N GLY A 138 -8.12 14.26 4.59
CA GLY A 138 -8.91 14.08 3.37
C GLY A 138 -10.41 14.32 3.54
N PHE A 139 -10.89 14.59 4.76
CA PHE A 139 -12.30 14.77 5.08
C PHE A 139 -12.53 16.07 5.85
N SER A 140 -13.48 16.87 5.39
CA SER A 140 -13.96 18.04 6.12
C SER A 140 -14.74 17.65 7.37
N SER A 141 -14.98 18.60 8.28
CA SER A 141 -15.83 18.35 9.44
C SER A 141 -17.26 17.93 9.05
N GLU A 142 -17.78 18.47 7.95
CA GLU A 142 -19.09 18.11 7.40
C GLU A 142 -19.10 16.67 6.88
N ASP A 143 -18.05 16.25 6.15
CA ASP A 143 -17.91 14.88 5.70
C ASP A 143 -17.86 13.88 6.87
N LYS A 144 -17.13 14.22 7.93
CA LYS A 144 -17.02 13.40 9.14
C LYS A 144 -18.35 13.26 9.86
N ILE A 145 -19.13 14.35 9.95
CA ILE A 145 -20.49 14.31 10.49
C ILE A 145 -21.38 13.41 9.63
N LYS A 146 -21.32 13.55 8.31
CA LYS A 146 -22.11 12.75 7.38
C LYS A 146 -21.77 11.25 7.47
N LEU A 147 -20.48 10.90 7.57
CA LEU A 147 -20.04 9.52 7.81
C LEU A 147 -20.62 8.93 9.10
N LEU A 148 -20.70 9.73 10.17
CA LEU A 148 -21.28 9.29 11.44
C LEU A 148 -22.80 9.10 11.36
N GLN A 149 -23.50 9.98 10.64
CA GLN A 149 -24.96 9.94 10.51
C GLN A 149 -25.43 8.87 9.52
N ASP A 150 -24.87 8.88 8.31
CA ASP A 150 -25.35 8.10 7.17
C ASP A 150 -24.67 6.73 7.06
N GLY A 151 -23.56 6.49 7.79
CA GLY A 151 -22.79 5.28 7.72
C GLY A 151 -21.83 5.21 6.52
N GLN A 152 -21.97 6.11 5.56
CA GLN A 152 -21.08 6.21 4.39
C GLN A 152 -21.06 7.64 3.84
N LEU A 153 -20.00 7.95 3.10
CA LEU A 153 -19.86 9.15 2.30
C LEU A 153 -19.64 8.76 0.83
N VAL A 154 -20.43 9.35 -0.06
CA VAL A 154 -20.30 9.14 -1.51
C VAL A 154 -19.84 10.44 -2.14
N ARG A 155 -18.69 10.39 -2.83
CA ARG A 155 -18.15 11.49 -3.64
C ARG A 155 -18.12 11.07 -5.12
N PRO A 156 -18.42 11.98 -6.06
CA PRO A 156 -18.22 11.67 -7.47
C PRO A 156 -16.76 11.27 -7.73
N ASN A 157 -16.57 10.15 -8.44
CA ASN A 157 -15.24 9.69 -8.78
C ASN A 157 -15.18 9.32 -10.27
N PRO A 158 -14.33 9.99 -11.07
CA PRO A 158 -14.18 9.71 -12.50
C PRO A 158 -13.48 8.37 -12.77
N TYR A 159 -12.88 7.74 -11.76
CA TYR A 159 -12.13 6.47 -11.88
C TYR A 159 -12.96 5.25 -11.50
N ARG A 160 -14.29 5.41 -11.38
CA ARG A 160 -15.19 4.28 -11.14
C ARG A 160 -15.15 3.30 -12.30
N GLU A 161 -14.89 2.02 -12.00
CA GLU A 161 -14.86 0.92 -12.95
C GLU A 161 -16.04 -0.03 -12.67
N PRO A 162 -16.80 -0.46 -13.69
CA PRO A 162 -17.86 -1.45 -13.50
C PRO A 162 -17.32 -2.76 -12.90
N GLY A 163 -18.04 -3.30 -11.91
CA GLY A 163 -17.66 -4.56 -11.25
C GLY A 163 -16.55 -4.45 -10.22
N LYS A 164 -16.00 -3.25 -9.98
CA LYS A 164 -15.05 -2.98 -8.91
C LYS A 164 -15.67 -2.11 -7.80
N PRO A 165 -15.11 -2.14 -6.58
CA PRO A 165 -15.49 -1.19 -5.55
C PRO A 165 -15.37 0.25 -6.05
N ASP A 166 -16.32 1.10 -5.66
CA ASP A 166 -16.29 2.52 -6.04
C ASP A 166 -15.31 3.27 -5.12
N PRO A 167 -14.20 3.80 -5.64
CA PRO A 167 -13.24 4.56 -4.83
C PRO A 167 -13.80 5.89 -4.29
N GLY A 168 -14.94 6.34 -4.80
CA GLY A 168 -15.66 7.51 -4.29
C GLY A 168 -16.50 7.23 -3.03
N VAL A 169 -16.68 5.95 -2.65
CA VAL A 169 -17.47 5.57 -1.46
C VAL A 169 -16.54 5.28 -0.30
N THR A 170 -16.74 5.98 0.81
CA THR A 170 -16.05 5.70 2.09
C THR A 170 -17.08 5.26 3.12
N TYR A 171 -16.86 4.11 3.74
CA TYR A 171 -17.71 3.59 4.80
C TYR A 171 -17.23 4.05 6.17
N ARG A 172 -18.17 4.26 7.10
CA ARG A 172 -17.90 4.70 8.47
C ARG A 172 -16.89 3.79 9.19
N GLY A 173 -17.01 2.47 9.05
CA GLY A 173 -16.10 1.51 9.68
C GLY A 173 -14.65 1.69 9.22
N PHE A 174 -14.45 1.90 7.91
CA PHE A 174 -13.12 2.19 7.36
C PHE A 174 -12.57 3.52 7.91
N TRP A 175 -13.38 4.58 7.87
CA TRP A 175 -12.98 5.90 8.37
C TRP A 175 -12.61 5.87 9.86
N GLN A 176 -13.44 5.26 10.72
CA GLN A 176 -13.18 5.13 12.15
C GLN A 176 -11.89 4.33 12.42
N SER A 177 -11.68 3.25 11.69
CA SER A 177 -10.45 2.46 11.78
C SER A 177 -9.22 3.28 11.39
N GLY A 178 -9.30 4.09 10.33
CA GLY A 178 -8.22 4.99 9.94
C GLY A 178 -7.92 6.04 11.00
N GLU A 179 -8.95 6.67 11.58
CA GLU A 179 -8.77 7.64 12.67
C GLU A 179 -8.04 7.04 13.89
N ALA A 180 -8.31 5.77 14.21
CA ALA A 180 -7.65 5.06 15.28
C ALA A 180 -6.19 4.66 14.95
N MET A 181 -5.82 4.67 13.67
CA MET A 181 -4.51 4.20 13.17
C MET A 181 -3.65 5.34 12.59
N ARG A 182 -3.86 6.59 13.03
CA ARG A 182 -3.07 7.73 12.56
C ARG A 182 -1.61 7.63 12.99
N LEU A 183 -0.72 8.05 12.10
CA LEU A 183 0.73 8.00 12.28
C LEU A 183 1.40 9.38 12.29
N LEU A 184 0.88 10.34 11.51
CA LEU A 184 1.60 11.60 11.24
C LEU A 184 1.62 12.60 12.41
N SER A 185 0.98 12.30 13.51
CA SER A 185 0.98 13.16 14.71
C SER A 185 2.14 12.91 15.66
N LEU A 186 2.86 11.79 15.52
CA LEU A 186 3.95 11.36 16.40
C LEU A 186 5.12 10.81 15.57
N PRO A 187 6.33 10.72 16.15
CA PRO A 187 7.45 10.06 15.49
C PRO A 187 7.13 8.60 15.14
N ILE A 188 7.43 8.21 13.91
CA ILE A 188 7.17 6.87 13.38
C ILE A 188 8.43 6.02 13.55
N ALA A 189 8.36 4.96 14.36
CA ALA A 189 9.49 4.12 14.75
C ALA A 189 9.90 3.12 13.65
N ILE A 190 10.14 3.62 12.44
CA ILE A 190 10.70 2.87 11.30
C ILE A 190 12.13 3.32 11.12
N ASP A 191 13.09 2.37 11.19
CA ASP A 191 14.53 2.65 11.13
C ASP A 191 15.17 2.20 9.80
N CYS A 192 14.48 1.32 9.05
CA CYS A 192 14.96 0.87 7.74
C CYS A 192 14.87 2.00 6.68
N PRO A 193 15.59 1.86 5.55
CA PRO A 193 15.49 2.79 4.43
C PRO A 193 14.06 3.00 3.94
N VAL A 194 13.68 4.26 3.68
CA VAL A 194 12.37 4.63 3.14
C VAL A 194 12.55 5.43 1.85
N ARG A 195 11.82 5.05 0.81
CA ARG A 195 11.75 5.78 -0.45
C ARG A 195 10.33 6.20 -0.73
N LEU A 196 10.12 7.47 -1.01
CA LEU A 196 8.82 8.04 -1.33
C LEU A 196 8.84 8.58 -2.76
N LEU A 197 7.90 8.13 -3.59
CA LEU A 197 7.65 8.64 -4.93
C LEU A 197 6.34 9.39 -4.93
N HIS A 198 6.33 10.66 -5.33
CA HIS A 198 5.12 11.49 -5.29
C HIS A 198 4.99 12.37 -6.52
N GLY A 199 3.76 12.57 -6.99
CA GLY A 199 3.48 13.46 -8.12
C GLY A 199 3.40 14.92 -7.67
N GLU A 200 4.08 15.83 -8.39
CA GLU A 200 4.01 17.27 -8.09
C GLU A 200 2.57 17.82 -8.19
N ARG A 201 1.76 17.24 -9.09
CA ARG A 201 0.36 17.63 -9.33
C ARG A 201 -0.63 16.61 -8.79
N ASP A 202 -0.29 15.94 -7.69
CA ASP A 202 -1.22 15.04 -7.02
C ASP A 202 -2.32 15.85 -6.33
N GLU A 203 -3.53 15.83 -6.91
CA GLU A 203 -4.71 16.51 -6.38
C GLU A 203 -5.44 15.69 -5.30
N THR A 204 -5.08 14.39 -5.16
CA THR A 204 -5.68 13.48 -4.18
C THR A 204 -4.92 13.50 -2.86
N VAL A 205 -3.59 13.44 -2.94
CA VAL A 205 -2.70 13.49 -1.78
C VAL A 205 -1.80 14.72 -1.89
N PRO A 206 -2.08 15.78 -1.13
CA PRO A 206 -1.28 16.99 -1.17
C PRO A 206 0.20 16.74 -0.87
N VAL A 207 1.11 17.43 -1.57
CA VAL A 207 2.57 17.27 -1.41
C VAL A 207 3.07 17.51 0.03
N GLY A 208 2.32 18.23 0.83
CA GLY A 208 2.59 18.39 2.27
C GLY A 208 2.56 17.08 3.06
N VAL A 209 1.80 16.07 2.59
CA VAL A 209 1.69 14.76 3.27
C VAL A 209 3.03 14.00 3.23
N PRO A 210 3.67 13.75 2.08
CA PRO A 210 4.98 13.09 2.05
C PRO A 210 6.06 13.90 2.76
N LEU A 211 6.02 15.24 2.72
CA LEU A 211 6.95 16.08 3.48
C LEU A 211 6.79 15.89 4.99
N LYS A 212 5.54 15.85 5.48
CA LYS A 212 5.25 15.55 6.88
C LYS A 212 5.68 14.13 7.25
N LEU A 213 5.46 13.16 6.36
CA LEU A 213 5.90 11.77 6.57
C LEU A 213 7.44 11.69 6.72
N VAL A 214 8.20 12.36 5.84
CA VAL A 214 9.68 12.46 5.96
C VAL A 214 10.08 13.00 7.34
N ALA A 215 9.41 14.04 7.81
CA ALA A 215 9.73 14.66 9.10
C ALA A 215 9.41 13.76 10.32
N GLN A 216 8.43 12.86 10.21
CA GLN A 216 8.01 11.98 11.30
C GLN A 216 8.76 10.64 11.32
N LEU A 217 9.35 10.21 10.22
CA LEU A 217 10.10 8.95 10.15
C LEU A 217 11.39 9.04 10.98
N ARG A 218 11.64 8.03 11.81
CA ARG A 218 12.87 7.95 12.63
C ARG A 218 14.10 7.53 11.81
N SER A 219 13.90 6.83 10.70
CA SER A 219 14.98 6.40 9.81
C SER A 219 15.85 7.59 9.37
N ALA A 220 17.16 7.40 9.39
CA ALA A 220 18.13 8.37 8.86
C ALA A 220 18.27 8.30 7.31
N ASP A 221 17.77 7.23 6.68
CA ASP A 221 17.82 7.03 5.22
C ASP A 221 16.41 7.16 4.62
N VAL A 222 15.92 8.39 4.52
CA VAL A 222 14.63 8.72 3.91
C VAL A 222 14.86 9.61 2.69
N GLN A 223 14.31 9.22 1.54
CA GLN A 223 14.38 10.00 0.31
C GLN A 223 12.98 10.20 -0.27
N LEU A 224 12.68 11.44 -0.67
CA LEU A 224 11.47 11.82 -1.38
C LEU A 224 11.82 12.24 -2.81
N THR A 225 11.24 11.56 -3.79
CA THR A 225 11.32 11.89 -5.20
C THR A 225 10.01 12.50 -5.67
N LEU A 226 10.05 13.75 -6.13
CA LEU A 226 8.91 14.42 -6.75
C LEU A 226 8.98 14.25 -8.26
N VAL A 227 7.93 13.66 -8.84
CA VAL A 227 7.78 13.53 -10.29
C VAL A 227 7.13 14.79 -10.83
N LYS A 228 7.89 15.57 -11.61
CA LYS A 228 7.40 16.81 -12.25
C LYS A 228 6.18 16.51 -13.12
N SER A 229 5.11 17.25 -12.92
CA SER A 229 3.82 17.07 -13.60
C SER A 229 3.14 15.72 -13.38
N GLY A 230 3.66 14.86 -12.49
CA GLY A 230 3.01 13.60 -12.10
C GLY A 230 1.76 13.86 -11.26
N GLY A 231 0.71 13.08 -11.50
CA GLY A 231 -0.52 13.06 -10.69
C GLY A 231 -0.53 11.91 -9.68
N HIS A 232 -1.72 11.65 -9.08
CA HIS A 232 -1.87 10.62 -8.04
C HIS A 232 -1.54 9.20 -8.53
N ARG A 233 -1.92 8.84 -9.75
CA ARG A 233 -1.81 7.46 -10.22
C ARG A 233 -0.38 6.98 -10.42
N LEU A 234 0.53 7.84 -10.86
CA LEU A 234 1.95 7.52 -11.11
C LEU A 234 2.11 6.18 -11.86
N SER A 235 1.40 6.03 -12.97
CA SER A 235 1.31 4.77 -13.74
C SER A 235 1.78 4.90 -15.19
N GLU A 236 2.23 6.09 -15.61
CA GLU A 236 2.83 6.31 -16.92
C GLU A 236 4.21 5.61 -17.00
N PRO A 237 4.67 5.20 -18.19
CA PRO A 237 5.94 4.48 -18.36
C PRO A 237 7.12 5.15 -17.63
N ARG A 238 7.28 6.47 -17.77
CA ARG A 238 8.34 7.24 -17.08
C ARG A 238 8.24 7.21 -15.56
N GLU A 239 7.02 7.10 -15.03
CA GLU A 239 6.74 7.05 -13.59
C GLU A 239 7.01 5.65 -13.04
N ILE A 240 6.67 4.62 -13.80
CA ILE A 240 7.06 3.24 -13.51
C ILE A 240 8.59 3.10 -13.53
N ASP A 241 9.28 3.64 -14.52
CA ASP A 241 10.74 3.65 -14.56
C ASP A 241 11.36 4.36 -13.35
N ALA A 242 10.76 5.47 -12.89
CA ALA A 242 11.20 6.16 -11.69
C ALA A 242 11.02 5.28 -10.44
N LEU A 243 9.88 4.58 -10.31
CA LEU A 243 9.64 3.61 -9.24
C LEU A 243 10.69 2.50 -9.23
N LEU A 244 10.95 1.88 -10.38
CA LEU A 244 11.90 0.76 -10.46
C LEU A 244 13.34 1.20 -10.15
N ARG A 245 13.73 2.42 -10.54
CA ARG A 245 15.02 2.99 -10.13
C ARG A 245 15.15 3.20 -8.62
N LEU A 246 14.06 3.54 -7.93
CA LEU A 246 14.06 3.66 -6.46
C LEU A 246 14.15 2.30 -5.77
N LEU A 247 13.59 1.25 -6.38
CA LEU A 247 13.63 -0.12 -5.85
C LEU A 247 14.99 -0.78 -6.01
N ALA A 248 15.71 -0.53 -7.11
CA ALA A 248 16.95 -1.23 -7.45
C ALA A 248 17.99 -1.26 -6.32
N PRO A 249 18.41 -0.13 -5.72
CA PRO A 249 19.40 -0.15 -4.64
C PRO A 249 18.91 -0.85 -3.37
N LEU A 250 17.61 -0.89 -3.12
CA LEU A 250 17.03 -1.51 -1.92
C LEU A 250 17.08 -3.05 -1.97
N VAL A 251 17.00 -3.63 -3.17
CA VAL A 251 17.04 -5.09 -3.35
C VAL A 251 18.47 -5.63 -3.50
N GLU A 252 19.43 -4.77 -3.84
CA GLU A 252 20.86 -5.12 -3.93
C GLU A 252 21.53 -5.12 -2.56
N THR A 253 21.14 -4.19 -1.67
CA THR A 253 21.75 -4.03 -0.33
C THR A 253 21.31 -5.12 0.65
N THR A 254 20.21 -5.83 0.37
CA THR A 254 19.67 -6.91 1.20
C THR A 254 20.12 -8.32 0.77
N ALA A 255 20.98 -8.41 -0.25
CA ALA A 255 21.48 -9.67 -0.82
C ALA A 255 22.76 -10.18 -0.16
#